data_a67458a400638ec391e71cc2389b3399
#
_entry.id   a67458a400638ec391e71cc2389b3399
#
_cell.length_a   1.000
_cell.length_b   1.000
_cell.length_c   1.000
_cell.angle_alpha   90.00
_cell.angle_beta   90.00
_cell.angle_gamma   90.00
#
_symmetry.space_group_name_H-M   'P 1'
#
loop_
_entity.id
_entity.type
_entity.pdbx_description
1 polymer ?
#
loop_
_entity_poly.entity_id
_entity_poly.type
_entity_poly.pdbx_seq_one_letter_code
_entity_poly.pdbx_strand_id
1 'polypeptide(L)'
;MIGPKAYIHSDRLKQNIWNIRRQIGERMLMVVVKADGYGHGAINVASVLAGEPGIIFCVFTIAEAKELREGGISNKILIFSRMQREWLDQTIEYDLWVNAAAMEDLNALREFHNNTGACPVVHLKFDT
;
A
#
# COMPACT_ATOMS: atom_id res chain seq x y z
N MET A 1 27.45 -18.00 10.68
CA MET A 1 26.40 -19.04 10.48
C MET A 1 26.00 -19.05 9.02
N ILE A 2 26.13 -20.18 8.35
CA ILE A 2 25.74 -20.31 6.94
C ILE A 2 24.29 -20.83 6.96
N GLY A 3 23.34 -19.93 6.73
CA GLY A 3 21.92 -20.28 6.61
C GLY A 3 21.44 -20.30 5.15
N PRO A 4 20.22 -20.71 4.87
CA PRO A 4 19.65 -20.64 3.53
C PRO A 4 19.63 -19.19 3.05
N LYS A 5 19.96 -18.97 1.75
CA LYS A 5 19.96 -17.65 1.11
C LYS A 5 18.85 -17.61 0.07
N ALA A 6 18.04 -16.53 0.07
CA ALA A 6 17.09 -16.23 -0.99
C ALA A 6 17.71 -15.19 -1.94
N TYR A 7 17.64 -15.46 -3.24
CA TYR A 7 18.09 -14.53 -4.28
C TYR A 7 16.84 -13.96 -4.97
N ILE A 8 16.66 -12.64 -4.88
CA ILE A 8 15.55 -11.94 -5.52
C ILE A 8 16.03 -11.39 -6.87
N HIS A 9 15.41 -11.85 -7.93
CA HIS A 9 15.73 -11.44 -9.30
C HIS A 9 14.84 -10.27 -9.73
N SER A 10 15.35 -9.05 -9.66
CA SER A 10 14.62 -7.82 -10.02
C SER A 10 14.12 -7.83 -11.47
N ASP A 11 14.90 -8.38 -12.39
CA ASP A 11 14.51 -8.47 -13.81
C ASP A 11 13.30 -9.37 -14.02
N ARG A 12 13.25 -10.50 -13.31
CA ARG A 12 12.11 -11.41 -13.35
C ARG A 12 10.87 -10.77 -12.73
N LEU A 13 11.05 -10.01 -11.68
CA LEU A 13 9.96 -9.26 -11.05
C LEU A 13 9.36 -8.25 -12.04
N LYS A 14 10.18 -7.44 -12.70
CA LYS A 14 9.74 -6.52 -13.77
C LYS A 14 9.06 -7.25 -14.92
N GLN A 15 9.64 -8.35 -15.38
CA GLN A 15 9.05 -9.15 -16.46
C GLN A 15 7.66 -9.68 -16.08
N ASN A 16 7.47 -10.12 -14.84
CA ASN A 16 6.16 -10.55 -14.35
C ASN A 16 5.14 -9.41 -14.35
N ILE A 17 5.53 -8.22 -13.90
CA ILE A 17 4.67 -7.04 -13.95
C ILE A 17 4.29 -6.70 -15.40
N TRP A 18 5.21 -6.73 -16.35
CA TRP A 18 4.92 -6.48 -17.76
C TRP A 18 3.96 -7.51 -18.35
N ASN A 19 4.12 -8.79 -18.00
CA ASN A 19 3.21 -9.84 -18.44
C ASN A 19 1.78 -9.60 -17.91
N ILE A 20 1.63 -9.21 -16.64
CA ILE A 20 0.35 -8.86 -16.06
C ILE A 20 -0.23 -7.62 -16.74
N ARG A 21 0.57 -6.59 -16.95
CA ARG A 21 0.18 -5.35 -17.65
C ARG A 21 -0.41 -5.62 -19.02
N ARG A 22 0.21 -6.50 -19.80
CA ARG A 22 -0.30 -6.88 -21.13
C ARG A 22 -1.69 -7.49 -21.07
N GLN A 23 -2.06 -8.14 -19.95
CA GLN A 23 -3.38 -8.72 -19.75
C GLN A 23 -4.42 -7.69 -19.28
N ILE A 24 -4.02 -6.78 -18.39
CA ILE A 24 -4.95 -5.83 -17.77
C ILE A 24 -5.08 -4.50 -18.51
N GLY A 25 -4.20 -4.20 -19.46
CA GLY A 25 -4.17 -2.93 -20.20
C GLY A 25 -3.81 -1.75 -19.30
N GLU A 26 -4.55 -0.64 -19.42
CA GLU A 26 -4.30 0.61 -18.69
C GLU A 26 -4.79 0.61 -17.23
N ARG A 27 -5.34 -0.49 -16.74
CA ARG A 27 -5.82 -0.58 -15.36
C ARG A 27 -4.68 -0.40 -14.37
N MET A 28 -4.97 0.21 -13.23
CA MET A 28 -4.02 0.30 -12.13
C MET A 28 -3.76 -1.09 -11.55
N LEU A 29 -2.51 -1.36 -11.18
CA LEU A 29 -2.10 -2.62 -10.59
C LEU A 29 -1.76 -2.43 -9.12
N MET A 30 -2.48 -3.13 -8.26
CA MET A 30 -2.20 -3.18 -6.81
C MET A 30 -1.21 -4.29 -6.52
N VAL A 31 -0.02 -3.91 -6.07
CA VAL A 31 1.07 -4.84 -5.73
C VAL A 31 1.15 -4.98 -4.22
N VAL A 32 0.89 -6.18 -3.72
CA VAL A 32 0.88 -6.47 -2.29
C VAL A 32 2.29 -6.75 -1.80
N VAL A 33 2.78 -5.90 -0.89
CA VAL A 33 4.14 -5.98 -0.31
C VAL A 33 4.13 -6.06 1.22
N LYS A 34 3.00 -6.44 1.82
CA LYS A 34 2.87 -6.67 3.26
C LYS A 34 3.84 -7.75 3.76
N ALA A 35 4.06 -7.82 5.07
CA ALA A 35 4.96 -8.78 5.70
C ALA A 35 6.36 -8.78 5.05
N ASP A 36 6.95 -7.58 4.93
CA ASP A 36 8.24 -7.35 4.28
C ASP A 36 8.32 -7.95 2.86
N GLY A 37 7.27 -7.73 2.06
CA GLY A 37 7.19 -8.30 0.71
C GLY A 37 7.15 -9.83 0.72
N TYR A 38 6.48 -10.41 1.72
CA TYR A 38 6.50 -11.86 1.97
C TYR A 38 7.92 -12.42 2.15
N GLY A 39 8.79 -11.66 2.82
CA GLY A 39 10.18 -12.00 3.05
C GLY A 39 11.13 -11.68 1.89
N HIS A 40 10.65 -10.98 0.86
CA HIS A 40 11.48 -10.55 -0.28
C HIS A 40 12.11 -9.15 -0.07
N GLY A 41 11.78 -8.46 1.02
CA GLY A 41 12.17 -7.08 1.28
C GLY A 41 11.22 -6.08 0.61
N ALA A 42 10.27 -5.54 1.38
CA ALA A 42 9.22 -4.66 0.85
C ALA A 42 9.77 -3.43 0.14
N ILE A 43 10.75 -2.75 0.74
CA ILE A 43 11.39 -1.56 0.16
C ILE A 43 12.12 -1.92 -1.14
N ASN A 44 12.84 -3.04 -1.17
CA ASN A 44 13.58 -3.47 -2.36
C ASN A 44 12.63 -3.78 -3.52
N VAL A 45 11.56 -4.56 -3.26
CA VAL A 45 10.53 -4.88 -4.26
C VAL A 45 9.85 -3.61 -4.75
N ALA A 46 9.42 -2.74 -3.83
CA ALA A 46 8.77 -1.49 -4.17
C ALA A 46 9.68 -0.57 -4.99
N SER A 47 10.96 -0.43 -4.64
CA SER A 47 11.92 0.39 -5.38
C SER A 47 12.14 -0.09 -6.81
N VAL A 48 12.18 -1.41 -7.02
CA VAL A 48 12.29 -2.00 -8.36
C VAL A 48 11.09 -1.66 -9.24
N LEU A 49 9.90 -1.57 -8.65
CA LEU A 49 8.63 -1.37 -9.36
C LEU A 49 8.13 0.08 -9.34
N ALA A 50 8.69 0.96 -8.52
CA ALA A 50 8.20 2.33 -8.31
C ALA A 50 8.13 3.16 -9.59
N GLY A 51 9.03 2.90 -10.56
CA GLY A 51 9.05 3.60 -11.85
C GLY A 51 8.02 3.09 -12.87
N GLU A 52 7.35 1.96 -12.60
CA GLU A 52 6.36 1.41 -13.51
C GLU A 52 5.03 2.19 -13.37
N PRO A 53 4.37 2.56 -14.49
CA PRO A 53 3.18 3.38 -14.43
C PRO A 53 2.01 2.64 -13.77
N GLY A 54 1.16 3.38 -13.02
CA GLY A 54 -0.09 2.87 -12.44
C GLY A 54 0.09 1.77 -11.38
N ILE A 55 1.23 1.72 -10.68
CA ILE A 55 1.46 0.84 -9.54
C ILE A 55 0.96 1.51 -8.26
N ILE A 56 0.17 0.77 -7.49
CA ILE A 56 -0.23 1.08 -6.11
C ILE A 56 0.36 -0.02 -5.24
N PHE A 57 1.08 0.34 -4.18
CA PHE A 57 1.53 -0.66 -3.22
C PHE A 57 0.47 -0.88 -2.14
N CYS A 58 0.32 -2.13 -1.72
CA CYS A 58 -0.63 -2.50 -0.68
C CYS A 58 0.13 -3.18 0.47
N VAL A 59 -0.14 -2.69 1.67
CA VAL A 59 0.43 -3.18 2.93
C VAL A 59 -0.69 -3.55 3.90
N PHE A 60 -0.39 -4.19 5.02
CA PHE A 60 -1.41 -4.53 6.00
C PHE A 60 -1.52 -3.51 7.12
N THR A 61 -0.39 -2.94 7.57
CA THR A 61 -0.34 -2.02 8.71
C THR A 61 0.13 -0.63 8.31
N ILE A 62 -0.19 0.35 9.15
CA ILE A 62 0.33 1.71 9.00
C ILE A 62 1.86 1.76 9.17
N ALA A 63 2.41 0.91 10.03
CA ALA A 63 3.87 0.83 10.23
C ALA A 63 4.59 0.42 8.93
N GLU A 64 4.08 -0.60 8.22
CA GLU A 64 4.62 -1.01 6.92
C GLU A 64 4.50 0.12 5.87
N ALA A 65 3.39 0.88 5.88
CA ALA A 65 3.21 2.02 4.98
C ALA A 65 4.25 3.13 5.25
N LYS A 66 4.48 3.45 6.51
CA LYS A 66 5.49 4.43 6.94
C LYS A 66 6.89 4.00 6.52
N GLU A 67 7.23 2.73 6.73
CA GLU A 67 8.51 2.16 6.33
C GLU A 67 8.76 2.32 4.83
N LEU A 68 7.77 2.08 3.98
CA LEU A 68 7.86 2.34 2.53
C LEU A 68 8.10 3.83 2.24
N ARG A 69 7.39 4.74 2.92
CA ARG A 69 7.60 6.19 2.74
C ARG A 69 9.01 6.63 3.16
N GLU A 70 9.49 6.17 4.30
CA GLU A 70 10.86 6.42 4.80
C GLU A 70 11.91 5.82 3.85
N GLY A 71 11.59 4.71 3.19
CA GLY A 71 12.39 4.11 2.12
C GLY A 71 12.34 4.84 0.78
N GLY A 72 11.64 5.98 0.69
CA GLY A 72 11.58 6.83 -0.51
C GLY A 72 10.52 6.44 -1.54
N ILE A 73 9.58 5.57 -1.20
CA ILE A 73 8.51 5.15 -2.11
C ILE A 73 7.42 6.25 -2.16
N SER A 74 7.24 6.88 -3.31
CA SER A 74 6.26 7.95 -3.54
C SER A 74 4.94 7.48 -4.16
N ASN A 75 4.86 6.24 -4.63
CA ASN A 75 3.65 5.65 -5.18
C ASN A 75 2.48 5.71 -4.17
N LYS A 76 1.25 5.59 -4.66
CA LYS A 76 0.08 5.42 -3.80
C LYS A 76 0.23 4.16 -2.96
N ILE A 77 -0.13 4.25 -1.67
CA ILE A 77 -0.06 3.13 -0.73
C ILE A 77 -1.44 2.95 -0.09
N LEU A 78 -1.99 1.73 -0.20
CA LEU A 78 -3.24 1.33 0.42
C LEU A 78 -2.97 0.41 1.60
N ILE A 79 -3.57 0.72 2.75
CA ILE A 79 -3.52 -0.11 3.95
C ILE A 79 -4.72 -1.07 3.93
N PHE A 80 -4.47 -2.38 3.99
CA PHE A 80 -5.51 -3.41 3.92
C PHE A 80 -6.24 -3.66 5.23
N SER A 81 -5.59 -3.42 6.38
CA SER A 81 -6.29 -3.54 7.66
C SER A 81 -7.40 -2.50 7.75
N ARG A 82 -8.43 -2.81 8.55
CA ARG A 82 -9.48 -1.84 8.85
C ARG A 82 -8.87 -0.59 9.47
N MET A 83 -9.27 0.58 8.97
CA MET A 83 -8.80 1.84 9.51
C MET A 83 -9.09 1.97 11.01
N GLN A 84 -8.24 2.71 11.70
CA GLN A 84 -8.42 3.08 13.10
C GLN A 84 -8.38 4.60 13.23
N ARG A 85 -9.23 5.14 14.10
CA ARG A 85 -9.36 6.59 14.32
C ARG A 85 -8.03 7.22 14.71
N GLU A 86 -7.24 6.52 15.51
CA GLU A 86 -6.00 6.99 16.10
C GLU A 86 -4.89 7.28 15.09
N TRP A 87 -4.98 6.74 13.89
CA TRP A 87 -3.94 7.00 12.87
C TRP A 87 -4.42 7.86 11.68
N LEU A 88 -5.59 8.49 11.76
CA LEU A 88 -6.08 9.33 10.67
C LEU A 88 -5.15 10.50 10.36
N ASP A 89 -4.58 11.15 11.37
CA ASP A 89 -3.56 12.19 11.15
C ASP A 89 -2.36 11.67 10.36
N GLN A 90 -1.89 10.47 10.67
CA GLN A 90 -0.78 9.83 9.97
C GLN A 90 -1.13 9.47 8.53
N THR A 91 -2.40 9.15 8.24
CA THR A 91 -2.81 8.89 6.85
C THR A 91 -2.71 10.12 5.96
N ILE A 92 -2.94 11.30 6.52
CA ILE A 92 -2.74 12.57 5.81
C ILE A 92 -1.25 12.90 5.70
N GLU A 93 -0.52 12.80 6.81
CA GLU A 93 0.92 13.09 6.85
C GLU A 93 1.72 12.27 5.84
N TYR A 94 1.40 10.98 5.71
CA TYR A 94 2.11 10.04 4.83
C TYR A 94 1.40 9.78 3.48
N ASP A 95 0.33 10.52 3.18
CA ASP A 95 -0.48 10.34 1.95
C ASP A 95 -0.86 8.87 1.72
N LEU A 96 -1.62 8.29 2.65
CA LEU A 96 -2.00 6.89 2.65
C LEU A 96 -3.49 6.73 2.33
N TRP A 97 -3.81 5.65 1.63
CA TRP A 97 -5.18 5.23 1.37
C TRP A 97 -5.63 4.20 2.41
N VAL A 98 -6.89 4.26 2.80
CA VAL A 98 -7.44 3.43 3.88
C VAL A 98 -8.66 2.64 3.42
N ASN A 99 -8.98 1.56 4.15
CA ASN A 99 -10.20 0.79 4.00
C ASN A 99 -11.21 1.18 5.10
N ALA A 100 -12.44 1.48 4.70
CA ALA A 100 -13.59 1.56 5.58
C ALA A 100 -14.48 0.33 5.35
N ALA A 101 -14.78 -0.41 6.40
CA ALA A 101 -15.55 -1.65 6.35
C ALA A 101 -16.85 -1.61 7.18
N ALA A 102 -17.10 -0.52 7.91
CA ALA A 102 -18.27 -0.35 8.75
C ALA A 102 -18.73 1.12 8.81
N MET A 103 -19.97 1.33 9.24
CA MET A 103 -20.52 2.70 9.38
C MET A 103 -19.75 3.53 10.41
N GLU A 104 -19.20 2.90 11.43
CA GLU A 104 -18.36 3.55 12.46
C GLU A 104 -17.10 4.16 11.82
N ASP A 105 -16.52 3.50 10.81
CA ASP A 105 -15.36 4.01 10.08
C ASP A 105 -15.72 5.28 9.31
N LEU A 106 -16.87 5.28 8.62
CA LEU A 106 -17.37 6.44 7.89
C LEU A 106 -17.70 7.61 8.82
N ASN A 107 -18.26 7.32 10.00
CA ASN A 107 -18.53 8.34 11.01
C ASN A 107 -17.23 8.95 11.55
N ALA A 108 -16.21 8.14 11.80
CA ALA A 108 -14.89 8.61 12.23
C ALA A 108 -14.23 9.50 11.17
N LEU A 109 -14.29 9.10 9.90
CA LEU A 109 -13.79 9.89 8.77
C LEU A 109 -14.52 11.24 8.64
N ARG A 110 -15.84 11.23 8.77
CA ARG A 110 -16.65 12.46 8.73
C ARG A 110 -16.30 13.41 9.87
N GLU A 111 -16.18 12.89 11.09
CA GLU A 111 -15.76 13.69 12.25
C GLU A 111 -14.36 14.26 12.05
N PHE A 112 -13.42 13.45 11.59
CA PHE A 112 -12.06 13.89 11.28
C PHE A 112 -12.06 15.01 10.23
N HIS A 113 -12.81 14.83 9.13
CA HIS A 113 -12.95 15.86 8.11
C HIS A 113 -13.56 17.16 8.64
N ASN A 114 -14.61 17.08 9.46
CA ASN A 114 -15.24 18.25 10.06
C ASN A 114 -14.27 19.04 10.95
N ASN A 115 -13.39 18.35 11.64
CA ASN A 115 -12.43 18.96 12.56
C ASN A 115 -11.17 19.49 11.88
N THR A 116 -10.72 18.88 10.79
CA THR A 116 -9.42 19.17 10.17
C THR A 116 -9.53 19.73 8.76
N GLY A 117 -10.65 19.56 8.09
CA GLY A 117 -10.81 19.84 6.66
C GLY A 117 -10.15 18.82 5.74
N ALA A 118 -9.46 17.80 6.27
CA ALA A 118 -8.74 16.78 5.52
C ALA A 118 -9.47 15.44 5.53
N CYS A 119 -9.22 14.62 4.51
CA CYS A 119 -9.72 13.25 4.43
C CYS A 119 -8.77 12.40 3.58
N PRO A 120 -8.35 11.21 4.02
CA PRO A 120 -7.60 10.30 3.16
C PRO A 120 -8.48 9.77 2.02
N VAL A 121 -7.87 9.19 1.01
CA VAL A 121 -8.61 8.40 0.02
C VAL A 121 -9.10 7.11 0.68
N VAL A 122 -10.38 6.80 0.49
CA VAL A 122 -11.06 5.71 1.18
C VAL A 122 -11.54 4.66 0.17
N HIS A 123 -11.17 3.41 0.41
CA HIS A 123 -11.76 2.26 -0.25
C HIS A 123 -12.88 1.69 0.63
N LEU A 124 -14.07 1.53 0.08
CA LEU A 124 -15.17 0.85 0.77
C LEU A 124 -15.01 -0.65 0.59
N LYS A 125 -14.89 -1.36 1.70
CA LYS A 125 -14.75 -2.82 1.72
C LYS A 125 -16.10 -3.47 2.02
N PHE A 126 -16.56 -4.32 1.07
CA PHE A 126 -17.73 -5.16 1.24
C PHE A 126 -17.28 -6.63 1.17
N ASP A 127 -17.46 -7.37 2.25
CA ASP A 127 -17.26 -8.81 2.29
C ASP A 127 -18.60 -9.49 1.95
N THR A 128 -18.64 -10.17 0.83
CA THR A 128 -19.83 -10.86 0.33
C THR A 128 -19.77 -12.37 0.56
#